data_cb035ed0879059263ea3eb107f2525ab
#
_entry.id   cb035ed0879059263ea3eb107f2525ab
#
_cell.length_a   1.000
_cell.length_b   1.000
_cell.length_c   1.000
_cell.angle_alpha   90.00
_cell.angle_beta   90.00
_cell.angle_gamma   90.00
#
_symmetry.space_group_name_H-M   'P 1'
#
loop_
_entity.id
_entity.type
_entity.pdbx_description
1 polymer ?
#
loop_
_entity_poly.entity_id
_entity_poly.type
_entity_poly.pdbx_seq_one_letter_code
_entity_poly.pdbx_strand_id
1 'polypeptide(L)'
;MRPPSLSLSTPGLCPFVSRSPAAAHRPVRRRTGQGAGPVRADHWSRVMHLDHSHPAAPAVSADAHRPDGTRRAVRIGLGGPVGSGKTATVAALCRALRDELSLAVVTNDIYTREDAEFLLREAVLPPERITAVETGACPHTAIRDDISANLEAVEDLEDAVGPLDLILLESGGDNLTATFSKGLVDAQIFVIDVAGGDDIPRKGGPGVTTADLLVVNKTDLAPYVGSDLARMAADAKAARGELPVVFQSLRGETGVAEVAGWVRQRHAAWTARA
;
A
#
# COMPACT_ATOMS: atom_id res chain seq x y z
N MET A 1 48.89 -37.19 -26.67
CA MET A 1 47.66 -36.78 -27.29
C MET A 1 47.33 -35.36 -26.76
N ARG A 2 47.46 -34.36 -27.63
CA ARG A 2 47.13 -32.94 -27.32
C ARG A 2 45.68 -32.69 -27.71
N PRO A 3 44.89 -31.91 -26.96
CA PRO A 3 43.55 -31.47 -27.37
C PRO A 3 43.64 -30.28 -28.36
N PRO A 4 42.65 -30.08 -29.23
CA PRO A 4 42.65 -29.05 -30.26
C PRO A 4 42.25 -27.67 -29.69
N SER A 5 42.93 -26.65 -30.25
CA SER A 5 42.72 -25.23 -30.02
C SER A 5 41.42 -24.74 -30.71
N LEU A 6 40.53 -24.13 -29.95
CA LEU A 6 39.37 -23.40 -30.45
C LEU A 6 39.76 -21.94 -30.74
N SER A 7 39.62 -21.52 -31.99
CA SER A 7 39.80 -20.14 -32.45
C SER A 7 38.53 -19.31 -32.10
N LEU A 8 38.72 -18.18 -31.41
CA LEU A 8 37.72 -17.16 -31.19
C LEU A 8 37.64 -16.24 -32.42
N SER A 9 36.50 -16.26 -33.10
CA SER A 9 36.14 -15.26 -34.12
C SER A 9 35.45 -14.08 -33.46
N THR A 10 36.02 -12.89 -33.64
CA THR A 10 35.43 -11.61 -33.24
C THR A 10 34.37 -11.16 -34.25
N PRO A 11 33.20 -10.69 -33.83
CA PRO A 11 32.24 -9.99 -34.71
C PRO A 11 32.61 -8.51 -34.86
N GLY A 12 32.57 -8.06 -36.12
CA GLY A 12 32.98 -6.75 -36.57
C GLY A 12 32.07 -5.61 -36.05
N LEU A 13 32.71 -4.48 -35.80
CA LEU A 13 32.10 -3.19 -35.51
C LEU A 13 31.46 -2.61 -36.78
N CYS A 14 30.15 -2.31 -36.75
CA CYS A 14 29.49 -1.43 -37.70
C CYS A 14 29.72 0.03 -37.31
N PRO A 15 30.11 0.93 -38.26
CA PRO A 15 30.20 2.35 -37.97
C PRO A 15 28.84 3.03 -38.07
N PHE A 16 28.42 3.64 -36.97
CA PHE A 16 27.23 4.48 -36.91
C PHE A 16 27.55 5.89 -37.44
N VAL A 17 27.04 6.22 -38.64
CA VAL A 17 27.16 7.55 -39.22
C VAL A 17 26.04 8.44 -38.64
N SER A 18 26.42 9.40 -37.79
CA SER A 18 25.55 10.47 -37.33
C SER A 18 25.47 11.59 -38.38
N ARG A 19 24.30 11.84 -38.90
CA ARG A 19 23.98 13.12 -39.59
C ARG A 19 22.81 13.78 -38.87
N SER A 20 23.10 14.81 -38.09
CA SER A 20 22.11 15.79 -37.64
C SER A 20 21.87 16.83 -38.72
N PRO A 21 20.63 17.20 -39.06
CA PRO A 21 20.35 18.43 -39.80
C PRO A 21 20.23 19.60 -38.82
N ALA A 22 21.00 20.65 -39.10
CA ALA A 22 20.91 21.94 -38.43
C ALA A 22 19.54 22.59 -38.70
N ALA A 23 18.76 22.83 -37.65
CA ALA A 23 17.56 23.66 -37.75
C ALA A 23 17.91 25.13 -37.61
N ALA A 24 17.64 25.90 -38.65
CA ALA A 24 17.83 27.34 -38.71
C ALA A 24 16.91 28.07 -37.72
N HIS A 25 17.51 28.83 -36.82
CA HIS A 25 16.79 29.76 -35.94
C HIS A 25 16.30 30.98 -36.76
N ARG A 26 14.99 31.15 -36.90
CA ARG A 26 14.36 32.39 -37.29
C ARG A 26 14.23 33.30 -36.06
N PRO A 27 14.62 34.57 -36.13
CA PRO A 27 14.43 35.51 -35.03
C PRO A 27 12.97 35.91 -34.91
N VAL A 28 12.40 35.68 -33.69
CA VAL A 28 11.06 36.18 -33.32
C VAL A 28 11.15 37.70 -33.09
N ARG A 29 10.45 38.48 -33.90
CA ARG A 29 10.25 39.91 -33.70
C ARG A 29 9.55 40.18 -32.39
N ARG A 30 10.20 40.86 -31.45
CA ARG A 30 9.57 41.46 -30.27
C ARG A 30 8.59 42.56 -30.74
N ARG A 31 7.30 42.34 -30.50
CA ARG A 31 6.30 43.40 -30.50
C ARG A 31 6.42 44.14 -29.17
N THR A 32 6.85 45.39 -29.21
CA THR A 32 6.68 46.35 -28.11
C THR A 32 5.21 46.78 -28.12
N GLY A 33 4.47 46.43 -27.10
CA GLY A 33 3.06 46.77 -26.88
C GLY A 33 2.80 47.04 -25.42
N GLN A 34 2.81 48.30 -25.08
CA GLN A 34 2.03 49.05 -24.09
C GLN A 34 1.49 48.30 -22.86
N GLY A 35 1.96 48.74 -21.68
CA GLY A 35 1.22 49.08 -20.48
C GLY A 35 0.17 48.06 -19.99
N ALA A 36 0.60 47.01 -19.28
CA ALA A 36 -0.29 46.35 -18.34
C ALA A 36 -0.01 46.91 -16.93
N GLY A 37 -1.01 47.58 -16.36
CA GLY A 37 -0.99 48.08 -14.99
C GLY A 37 -0.84 46.92 -13.97
N PRO A 38 -0.55 47.25 -12.70
CA PRO A 38 -0.28 46.22 -11.71
C PRO A 38 -1.53 45.36 -11.52
N VAL A 39 -1.40 44.09 -11.84
CA VAL A 39 -2.40 43.04 -11.52
C VAL A 39 -2.43 42.94 -10.01
N ARG A 40 -3.57 43.34 -9.39
CA ARG A 40 -3.78 43.21 -7.97
C ARG A 40 -3.62 41.76 -7.54
N ALA A 41 -2.86 41.53 -6.47
CA ALA A 41 -2.54 40.21 -5.89
C ALA A 41 -3.77 39.48 -5.31
N ASP A 42 -4.96 40.02 -5.40
CA ASP A 42 -6.14 39.57 -4.73
C ASP A 42 -6.97 38.55 -5.52
N HIS A 43 -6.50 38.11 -6.69
CA HIS A 43 -7.29 37.22 -7.56
C HIS A 43 -7.02 35.72 -7.34
N TRP A 44 -6.05 35.36 -6.49
CA TRP A 44 -5.71 33.96 -6.21
C TRP A 44 -6.29 33.43 -4.90
N SER A 45 -7.02 34.23 -4.14
CA SER A 45 -7.63 33.83 -2.84
C SER A 45 -8.99 33.14 -2.98
N ARG A 46 -9.48 32.93 -4.19
CA ARG A 46 -10.67 32.11 -4.46
C ARG A 46 -10.29 30.82 -5.17
N VAL A 47 -9.34 30.08 -4.62
CA VAL A 47 -9.35 28.62 -4.80
C VAL A 47 -10.59 28.15 -4.03
N MET A 48 -11.61 27.73 -4.76
CA MET A 48 -12.75 27.02 -4.20
C MET A 48 -12.20 25.94 -3.27
N HIS A 49 -12.40 26.11 -1.96
CA HIS A 49 -12.49 24.97 -1.09
C HIS A 49 -13.72 24.20 -1.56
N LEU A 50 -13.52 23.29 -2.51
CA LEU A 50 -14.43 22.20 -2.71
C LEU A 50 -14.36 21.42 -1.39
N ASP A 51 -15.34 21.67 -0.55
CA ASP A 51 -15.60 20.87 0.62
C ASP A 51 -15.90 19.45 0.13
N HIS A 52 -14.87 18.60 0.10
CA HIS A 52 -14.98 17.19 -0.18
C HIS A 52 -15.44 16.41 1.06
N SER A 53 -16.20 17.06 1.95
CA SER A 53 -16.99 16.36 2.93
C SER A 53 -18.12 15.61 2.20
N HIS A 54 -17.77 14.54 1.51
CA HIS A 54 -18.74 13.50 1.23
C HIS A 54 -19.26 13.06 2.62
N PRO A 55 -20.58 13.11 2.86
CA PRO A 55 -21.13 12.50 4.05
C PRO A 55 -20.59 11.08 4.08
N ALA A 56 -19.86 10.73 5.14
CA ALA A 56 -19.40 9.36 5.33
C ALA A 56 -20.65 8.49 5.18
N ALA A 57 -20.65 7.61 4.19
CA ALA A 57 -21.69 6.60 4.07
C ALA A 57 -21.85 5.96 5.45
N PRO A 58 -23.10 5.75 5.93
CA PRO A 58 -23.29 5.16 7.24
C PRO A 58 -22.42 3.92 7.32
N ALA A 59 -21.57 3.87 8.35
CA ALA A 59 -20.67 2.76 8.54
C ALA A 59 -21.51 1.50 8.77
N VAL A 60 -21.83 0.79 7.71
CA VAL A 60 -22.33 -0.57 7.80
C VAL A 60 -21.16 -1.37 8.32
N SER A 61 -21.12 -1.54 9.64
CA SER A 61 -20.23 -2.51 10.27
C SER A 61 -20.59 -3.85 9.67
N ALA A 62 -19.64 -4.50 9.00
CA ALA A 62 -19.87 -5.86 8.53
C ALA A 62 -20.30 -6.71 9.73
N ASP A 63 -21.36 -7.50 9.55
CA ASP A 63 -21.85 -8.38 10.62
C ASP A 63 -20.71 -9.29 11.09
N ALA A 64 -20.63 -9.52 12.41
CA ALA A 64 -19.64 -10.40 13.00
C ALA A 64 -19.94 -11.88 12.71
N HIS A 65 -21.13 -12.18 12.21
CA HIS A 65 -21.59 -13.55 11.94
C HIS A 65 -21.90 -13.74 10.45
N ARG A 66 -21.67 -14.96 10.00
CA ARG A 66 -22.13 -15.47 8.71
C ARG A 66 -23.64 -15.71 8.73
N PRO A 67 -24.29 -15.86 7.57
CA PRO A 67 -25.72 -16.17 7.52
C PRO A 67 -26.13 -17.45 8.25
N ASP A 68 -25.20 -18.40 8.42
CA ASP A 68 -25.39 -19.65 9.19
C ASP A 68 -25.25 -19.47 10.71
N GLY A 69 -25.00 -18.25 11.18
CA GLY A 69 -24.80 -17.91 12.59
C GLY A 69 -23.38 -18.18 13.11
N THR A 70 -22.48 -18.73 12.29
CA THR A 70 -21.07 -18.91 12.69
C THR A 70 -20.35 -17.58 12.65
N ARG A 71 -19.33 -17.42 13.51
CA ARG A 71 -18.50 -16.23 13.53
C ARG A 71 -17.56 -16.24 12.31
N ARG A 72 -17.50 -15.14 11.58
CA ARG A 72 -16.51 -14.95 10.54
C ARG A 72 -15.14 -14.51 11.09
N ALA A 73 -14.10 -14.71 10.31
CA ALA A 73 -12.77 -14.17 10.60
C ALA A 73 -12.77 -12.64 10.79
N VAL A 74 -11.88 -12.13 11.64
CA VAL A 74 -11.56 -10.68 11.61
C VAL A 74 -10.82 -10.36 10.33
N ARG A 75 -11.20 -9.27 9.66
CA ARG A 75 -10.62 -8.83 8.38
C ARG A 75 -9.80 -7.58 8.60
N ILE A 76 -8.50 -7.63 8.28
CA ILE A 76 -7.58 -6.49 8.43
C ILE A 76 -7.04 -6.12 7.07
N GLY A 77 -7.32 -4.88 6.63
CA GLY A 77 -6.82 -4.32 5.39
C GLY A 77 -5.42 -3.72 5.55
N LEU A 78 -4.51 -3.99 4.61
CA LEU A 78 -3.20 -3.36 4.50
C LEU A 78 -3.16 -2.49 3.26
N GLY A 79 -3.17 -1.17 3.45
CA GLY A 79 -3.05 -0.16 2.39
C GLY A 79 -1.68 0.53 2.40
N GLY A 80 -1.40 1.28 1.34
CA GLY A 80 -0.19 2.11 1.26
C GLY A 80 0.41 2.20 -0.13
N PRO A 81 1.38 3.12 -0.37
CA PRO A 81 2.01 3.33 -1.65
C PRO A 81 2.73 2.10 -2.21
N VAL A 82 2.94 2.10 -3.52
CA VAL A 82 3.82 1.12 -4.18
C VAL A 82 5.21 1.19 -3.53
N GLY A 83 5.79 0.02 -3.25
CA GLY A 83 7.13 -0.08 -2.69
C GLY A 83 7.21 0.22 -1.17
N SER A 84 6.14 0.58 -0.47
CA SER A 84 6.18 0.83 0.98
C SER A 84 6.48 -0.43 1.82
N GLY A 85 6.31 -1.62 1.24
CA GLY A 85 6.57 -2.90 1.89
C GLY A 85 5.32 -3.54 2.51
N LYS A 86 4.14 -3.29 1.94
CA LYS A 86 2.89 -3.96 2.32
C LYS A 86 3.01 -5.48 2.27
N THR A 87 3.34 -6.02 1.10
CA THR A 87 3.47 -7.48 0.88
C THR A 87 4.51 -8.11 1.79
N ALA A 88 5.65 -7.42 2.01
CA ALA A 88 6.65 -7.88 2.96
C ALA A 88 6.13 -7.87 4.41
N THR A 89 5.29 -6.88 4.77
CA THR A 89 4.63 -6.83 6.09
C THR A 89 3.59 -7.94 6.23
N VAL A 90 2.79 -8.22 5.18
CA VAL A 90 1.87 -9.37 5.14
C VAL A 90 2.64 -10.68 5.35
N ALA A 91 3.73 -10.88 4.61
CA ALA A 91 4.56 -12.08 4.75
C ALA A 91 5.11 -12.25 6.17
N ALA A 92 5.60 -11.15 6.76
CA ALA A 92 6.13 -11.17 8.14
C ALA A 92 5.02 -11.45 9.18
N LEU A 93 3.82 -10.87 9.01
CA LEU A 93 2.67 -11.15 9.85
C LEU A 93 2.23 -12.62 9.73
N CYS A 94 2.17 -13.17 8.52
CA CYS A 94 1.85 -14.58 8.32
C CYS A 94 2.82 -15.50 9.09
N ARG A 95 4.13 -15.25 8.97
CA ARG A 95 5.15 -16.03 9.70
C ARG A 95 5.01 -15.90 11.22
N ALA A 96 4.68 -14.68 11.70
CA ALA A 96 4.57 -14.42 13.14
C ALA A 96 3.30 -14.98 13.77
N LEU A 97 2.24 -15.24 13.00
CA LEU A 97 0.90 -15.54 13.53
C LEU A 97 0.37 -16.92 13.11
N ARG A 98 0.92 -17.56 12.08
CA ARG A 98 0.39 -18.82 11.52
C ARG A 98 0.35 -20.01 12.49
N ASP A 99 1.20 -20.00 13.52
CA ASP A 99 1.23 -21.07 14.51
C ASP A 99 0.23 -20.83 15.66
N GLU A 100 -0.37 -19.62 15.71
CA GLU A 100 -1.32 -19.20 16.75
C GLU A 100 -2.74 -19.02 16.20
N LEU A 101 -2.87 -18.56 14.93
CA LEU A 101 -4.13 -18.21 14.30
C LEU A 101 -4.29 -18.95 12.97
N SER A 102 -5.51 -19.43 12.72
CA SER A 102 -5.91 -19.89 11.39
C SER A 102 -6.12 -18.67 10.49
N LEU A 103 -5.17 -18.41 9.58
CA LEU A 103 -5.21 -17.19 8.77
C LEU A 103 -5.14 -17.47 7.27
N ALA A 104 -5.64 -16.51 6.48
CA ALA A 104 -5.58 -16.47 5.03
C ALA A 104 -5.25 -15.06 4.52
N VAL A 105 -4.89 -14.94 3.25
CA VAL A 105 -4.53 -13.66 2.60
C VAL A 105 -5.27 -13.50 1.28
N VAL A 106 -5.82 -12.31 1.08
CA VAL A 106 -6.32 -11.82 -0.22
C VAL A 106 -5.44 -10.67 -0.67
N THR A 107 -4.80 -10.79 -1.83
CA THR A 107 -4.05 -9.70 -2.44
C THR A 107 -4.84 -9.08 -3.56
N ASN A 108 -4.76 -7.75 -3.70
CA ASN A 108 -5.37 -7.01 -4.79
C ASN A 108 -4.28 -6.42 -5.67
N ASP A 109 -4.39 -6.61 -6.98
CA ASP A 109 -3.52 -5.94 -7.94
C ASP A 109 -4.29 -5.60 -9.22
N ILE A 110 -3.76 -4.66 -10.00
CA ILE A 110 -4.43 -4.12 -11.19
C ILE A 110 -4.43 -5.16 -12.32
N TYR A 111 -3.26 -5.74 -12.64
CA TYR A 111 -3.06 -6.61 -13.79
C TYR A 111 -2.16 -7.82 -13.48
N THR A 112 -1.64 -7.96 -12.27
CA THR A 112 -0.66 -8.99 -11.94
C THR A 112 -1.07 -9.78 -10.70
N ARG A 113 -0.38 -10.88 -10.47
CA ARG A 113 -0.48 -11.68 -9.25
C ARG A 113 0.85 -11.66 -8.48
N GLU A 114 1.69 -10.65 -8.75
CA GLU A 114 3.06 -10.61 -8.22
C GLU A 114 3.11 -10.69 -6.70
N ASP A 115 2.19 -10.00 -6.00
CA ASP A 115 2.12 -10.03 -4.54
C ASP A 115 1.72 -11.43 -4.03
N ALA A 116 0.72 -12.09 -4.64
CA ALA A 116 0.37 -13.47 -4.29
C ALA A 116 1.50 -14.45 -4.64
N GLU A 117 2.12 -14.32 -5.81
CA GLU A 117 3.26 -15.14 -6.24
C GLU A 117 4.46 -14.96 -5.31
N PHE A 118 4.71 -13.75 -4.81
CA PHE A 118 5.72 -13.50 -3.80
C PHE A 118 5.41 -14.27 -2.52
N LEU A 119 4.19 -14.20 -1.98
CA LEU A 119 3.78 -14.91 -0.77
C LEU A 119 3.87 -16.43 -0.93
N LEU A 120 3.47 -16.95 -2.11
CA LEU A 120 3.58 -18.38 -2.45
C LEU A 120 5.04 -18.83 -2.52
N ARG A 121 5.90 -18.06 -3.18
CA ARG A 121 7.33 -18.33 -3.29
C ARG A 121 8.04 -18.31 -1.93
N GLU A 122 7.63 -17.40 -1.06
CA GLU A 122 8.12 -17.30 0.31
C GLU A 122 7.55 -18.38 1.25
N ALA A 123 6.59 -19.20 0.78
CA ALA A 123 5.93 -20.27 1.51
C ALA A 123 5.45 -19.84 2.91
N VAL A 124 4.87 -18.65 2.99
CA VAL A 124 4.41 -18.07 4.26
C VAL A 124 3.17 -18.79 4.81
N LEU A 125 2.33 -19.30 3.90
CA LEU A 125 1.13 -20.10 4.15
C LEU A 125 1.00 -21.19 3.09
N PRO A 126 0.17 -22.23 3.33
CA PRO A 126 -0.27 -23.16 2.30
C PRO A 126 -0.94 -22.41 1.13
N PRO A 127 -0.74 -22.87 -0.13
CA PRO A 127 -1.25 -22.17 -1.31
C PRO A 127 -2.77 -21.92 -1.30
N GLU A 128 -3.55 -22.84 -0.76
CA GLU A 128 -5.00 -22.74 -0.65
C GLU A 128 -5.50 -21.62 0.29
N ARG A 129 -4.59 -20.99 1.05
CA ARG A 129 -4.86 -19.87 1.94
C ARG A 129 -4.44 -18.51 1.37
N ILE A 130 -4.02 -18.47 0.11
CA ILE A 130 -3.60 -17.23 -0.57
C ILE A 130 -4.40 -17.09 -1.86
N THR A 131 -5.15 -16.01 -1.99
CA THR A 131 -5.95 -15.70 -3.17
C THR A 131 -5.59 -14.32 -3.72
N ALA A 132 -5.56 -14.18 -5.05
CA ALA A 132 -5.37 -12.91 -5.74
C ALA A 132 -6.69 -12.47 -6.38
N VAL A 133 -7.05 -11.20 -6.20
CA VAL A 133 -8.15 -10.52 -6.87
C VAL A 133 -7.57 -9.53 -7.89
N GLU A 134 -7.89 -9.73 -9.16
CA GLU A 134 -7.54 -8.80 -10.23
C GLU A 134 -8.58 -7.68 -10.27
N THR A 135 -8.19 -6.46 -9.90
CA THR A 135 -9.11 -5.34 -9.68
C THR A 135 -9.38 -4.49 -10.92
N GLY A 136 -8.72 -4.81 -12.05
CA GLY A 136 -8.83 -4.00 -13.26
C GLY A 136 -8.23 -2.59 -13.08
N ALA A 137 -8.72 -1.62 -13.86
CA ALA A 137 -8.10 -0.31 -13.99
C ALA A 137 -8.11 0.58 -12.72
N CYS A 138 -8.84 0.23 -11.68
CA CYS A 138 -8.96 1.08 -10.48
C CYS A 138 -8.95 0.26 -9.18
N PRO A 139 -7.78 0.04 -8.55
CA PRO A 139 -7.66 -0.74 -7.32
C PRO A 139 -8.41 -0.13 -6.12
N HIS A 140 -8.60 1.18 -6.07
CA HIS A 140 -9.40 1.84 -5.03
C HIS A 140 -10.85 1.38 -5.04
N THR A 141 -11.44 1.22 -6.24
CA THR A 141 -12.83 0.82 -6.39
C THR A 141 -13.07 -0.53 -5.72
N ALA A 142 -12.18 -1.50 -5.93
CA ALA A 142 -12.34 -2.86 -5.43
C ALA A 142 -12.27 -2.99 -3.90
N ILE A 143 -11.57 -2.08 -3.23
CA ILE A 143 -11.44 -2.11 -1.78
C ILE A 143 -12.37 -1.14 -1.04
N ARG A 144 -13.00 -0.19 -1.76
CA ARG A 144 -13.80 0.89 -1.16
C ARG A 144 -15.21 1.02 -1.72
N ASP A 145 -15.35 1.09 -3.05
CA ASP A 145 -16.62 1.48 -3.69
C ASP A 145 -17.43 0.26 -4.18
N ASP A 146 -16.79 -0.71 -4.81
CA ASP A 146 -17.38 -1.99 -5.22
C ASP A 146 -16.52 -3.14 -4.69
N ILE A 147 -16.85 -3.58 -3.51
CA ILE A 147 -16.10 -4.59 -2.75
C ILE A 147 -16.54 -6.03 -3.06
N SER A 148 -17.44 -6.23 -4.01
CA SER A 148 -18.07 -7.54 -4.27
C SER A 148 -17.06 -8.64 -4.59
N ALA A 149 -16.08 -8.38 -5.48
CA ALA A 149 -15.07 -9.37 -5.84
C ALA A 149 -14.18 -9.77 -4.63
N ASN A 150 -13.89 -8.83 -3.74
CA ASN A 150 -13.14 -9.12 -2.52
C ASN A 150 -13.98 -9.89 -1.49
N LEU A 151 -15.27 -9.59 -1.37
CA LEU A 151 -16.15 -10.35 -0.49
C LEU A 151 -16.30 -11.78 -0.98
N GLU A 152 -16.52 -11.99 -2.29
CA GLU A 152 -16.57 -13.32 -2.91
C GLU A 152 -15.27 -14.11 -2.64
N ALA A 153 -14.09 -13.50 -2.87
CA ALA A 153 -12.80 -14.14 -2.60
C ALA A 153 -12.61 -14.51 -1.12
N VAL A 154 -13.11 -13.69 -0.20
CA VAL A 154 -13.08 -13.98 1.24
C VAL A 154 -14.01 -15.14 1.59
N GLU A 155 -15.23 -15.17 1.06
CA GLU A 155 -16.21 -16.23 1.27
C GLU A 155 -15.71 -17.56 0.71
N ASP A 156 -15.17 -17.55 -0.51
CA ASP A 156 -14.58 -18.72 -1.17
C ASP A 156 -13.41 -19.30 -0.32
N LEU A 157 -12.54 -18.44 0.22
CA LEU A 157 -11.46 -18.89 1.11
C LEU A 157 -12.00 -19.54 2.39
N GLU A 158 -12.96 -18.89 3.06
CA GLU A 158 -13.56 -19.43 4.29
C GLU A 158 -14.27 -20.78 4.01
N ASP A 159 -14.88 -20.94 2.85
CA ASP A 159 -15.54 -22.20 2.47
C ASP A 159 -14.54 -23.30 2.08
N ALA A 160 -13.45 -22.94 1.43
CA ALA A 160 -12.43 -23.90 0.98
C ALA A 160 -11.55 -24.43 2.11
N VAL A 161 -11.16 -23.58 3.08
CA VAL A 161 -10.16 -23.94 4.11
C VAL A 161 -10.76 -24.10 5.51
N GLY A 162 -12.06 -23.86 5.66
CA GLY A 162 -12.77 -23.96 6.92
C GLY A 162 -12.61 -22.73 7.81
N PRO A 163 -12.93 -22.83 9.10
CA PRO A 163 -12.94 -21.68 10.00
C PRO A 163 -11.60 -20.96 10.04
N LEU A 164 -11.63 -19.65 9.81
CA LEU A 164 -10.49 -18.75 9.90
C LEU A 164 -10.65 -17.81 11.10
N ASP A 165 -9.52 -17.47 11.73
CA ASP A 165 -9.45 -16.45 12.79
C ASP A 165 -9.18 -15.07 12.20
N LEU A 166 -8.37 -15.00 11.15
CA LEU A 166 -7.89 -13.75 10.55
C LEU A 166 -7.78 -13.85 9.03
N ILE A 167 -8.26 -12.81 8.34
CA ILE A 167 -7.97 -12.61 6.91
C ILE A 167 -7.25 -11.27 6.75
N LEU A 168 -6.07 -11.31 6.12
CA LEU A 168 -5.33 -10.12 5.71
C LEU A 168 -5.70 -9.78 4.27
N LEU A 169 -6.16 -8.55 4.03
CA LEU A 169 -6.48 -8.05 2.70
C LEU A 169 -5.46 -6.99 2.30
N GLU A 170 -4.61 -7.27 1.32
CA GLU A 170 -3.65 -6.30 0.80
C GLU A 170 -4.26 -5.50 -0.35
N SER A 171 -4.16 -4.16 -0.31
CA SER A 171 -4.52 -3.32 -1.45
C SER A 171 -3.45 -3.37 -2.53
N GLY A 172 -3.83 -3.18 -3.77
CA GLY A 172 -2.89 -2.82 -4.83
C GLY A 172 -2.07 -1.59 -4.44
N GLY A 173 -0.88 -1.44 -5.02
CA GLY A 173 0.00 -0.31 -4.72
C GLY A 173 -0.66 1.01 -5.11
N ASP A 174 -0.86 1.89 -4.15
CA ASP A 174 -1.65 3.09 -4.31
C ASP A 174 -0.96 4.33 -3.70
N ASN A 175 -1.61 5.47 -3.81
CA ASN A 175 -1.17 6.70 -3.17
C ASN A 175 -1.62 6.78 -1.70
N LEU A 176 -1.50 7.94 -1.05
CA LEU A 176 -1.88 8.14 0.35
C LEU A 176 -3.40 8.17 0.60
N THR A 177 -4.23 7.91 -0.41
CA THR A 177 -5.71 7.99 -0.31
C THR A 177 -6.38 6.62 -0.18
N ALA A 178 -5.63 5.51 -0.30
CA ALA A 178 -6.18 4.16 -0.19
C ALA A 178 -6.81 3.93 1.19
N THR A 179 -8.12 3.77 1.20
CA THR A 179 -8.90 3.41 2.38
C THR A 179 -9.82 2.25 2.04
N PHE A 180 -9.95 1.32 2.97
CA PHE A 180 -10.87 0.20 2.82
C PHE A 180 -12.27 0.56 3.26
N SER A 181 -13.27 0.00 2.60
CA SER A 181 -14.64 0.00 3.06
C SER A 181 -14.75 -0.73 4.41
N LYS A 182 -15.54 -0.16 5.34
CA LYS A 182 -15.88 -0.85 6.60
C LYS A 182 -16.79 -2.07 6.39
N GLY A 183 -17.39 -2.20 5.23
CA GLY A 183 -18.08 -3.42 4.82
C GLY A 183 -17.13 -4.56 4.45
N LEU A 184 -15.89 -4.24 4.08
CA LEU A 184 -14.88 -5.23 3.70
C LEU A 184 -13.94 -5.59 4.85
N VAL A 185 -13.47 -4.59 5.62
CA VAL A 185 -12.50 -4.80 6.71
C VAL A 185 -12.98 -4.24 8.04
N ASP A 186 -12.56 -4.87 9.13
CA ASP A 186 -12.85 -4.47 10.51
C ASP A 186 -11.84 -3.46 11.06
N ALA A 187 -10.62 -3.50 10.52
CA ALA A 187 -9.55 -2.56 10.85
C ALA A 187 -8.59 -2.40 9.66
N GLN A 188 -7.92 -1.24 9.60
CA GLN A 188 -6.97 -0.92 8.55
C GLN A 188 -5.59 -0.60 9.11
N ILE A 189 -4.56 -1.24 8.56
CA ILE A 189 -3.16 -0.86 8.66
C ILE A 189 -2.80 -0.05 7.42
N PHE A 190 -2.12 1.08 7.59
CA PHE A 190 -1.58 1.83 6.47
C PHE A 190 -0.05 1.86 6.56
N VAL A 191 0.62 1.41 5.51
CA VAL A 191 2.08 1.28 5.47
C VAL A 191 2.68 2.35 4.58
N ILE A 192 3.49 3.22 5.17
CA ILE A 192 4.38 4.16 4.47
C ILE A 192 5.83 3.74 4.74
N ASP A 193 6.79 4.32 4.04
CA ASP A 193 8.20 4.07 4.31
C ASP A 193 9.03 5.36 4.34
N VAL A 194 10.21 5.28 4.93
CA VAL A 194 11.09 6.44 5.10
C VAL A 194 11.66 6.97 3.78
N ALA A 195 11.74 6.14 2.73
CA ALA A 195 12.27 6.56 1.44
C ALA A 195 11.29 7.43 0.65
N GLY A 196 9.99 7.40 1.00
CA GLY A 196 8.99 8.30 0.43
C GLY A 196 9.11 9.76 0.87
N GLY A 197 9.92 10.02 1.92
CA GLY A 197 10.17 11.33 2.49
C GLY A 197 9.60 11.50 3.91
N ASP A 198 10.33 12.26 4.73
CA ASP A 198 9.97 12.45 6.15
C ASP A 198 8.79 13.40 6.37
N ASP A 199 8.32 14.05 5.32
CA ASP A 199 7.17 14.96 5.34
C ASP A 199 5.82 14.26 5.04
N ILE A 200 5.82 12.97 4.69
CA ILE A 200 4.59 12.21 4.40
C ILE A 200 3.59 12.28 5.56
N PRO A 201 3.97 12.04 6.83
CA PRO A 201 3.00 12.10 7.92
C PRO A 201 2.36 13.49 8.07
N ARG A 202 3.10 14.56 7.83
CA ARG A 202 2.61 15.94 7.88
C ARG A 202 1.72 16.30 6.70
N LYS A 203 2.08 15.84 5.48
CA LYS A 203 1.26 16.05 4.27
C LYS A 203 -0.07 15.31 4.39
N GLY A 204 -0.07 14.19 5.09
CA GLY A 204 -1.29 13.45 5.39
C GLY A 204 -1.87 12.74 4.17
N GLY A 205 -3.16 12.55 4.21
CA GLY A 205 -4.01 11.81 3.30
C GLY A 205 -4.87 10.84 4.12
N PRO A 206 -6.05 10.45 3.62
CA PRO A 206 -6.97 9.59 4.38
C PRO A 206 -6.31 8.32 4.92
N GLY A 207 -5.47 7.65 4.12
CA GLY A 207 -4.75 6.46 4.58
C GLY A 207 -3.87 6.73 5.80
N VAL A 208 -3.13 7.86 5.80
CA VAL A 208 -2.27 8.23 6.93
C VAL A 208 -3.08 8.66 8.15
N THR A 209 -4.13 9.48 7.96
CA THR A 209 -4.83 10.14 9.07
C THR A 209 -5.92 9.29 9.71
N THR A 210 -6.53 8.35 8.97
CA THR A 210 -7.73 7.61 9.44
C THR A 210 -7.52 6.12 9.65
N ALA A 211 -6.43 5.52 9.16
CA ALA A 211 -6.15 4.10 9.41
C ALA A 211 -6.03 3.81 10.91
N ASP A 212 -6.50 2.65 11.34
CA ASP A 212 -6.44 2.23 12.74
C ASP A 212 -5.00 2.06 13.26
N LEU A 213 -4.07 1.70 12.36
CA LEU A 213 -2.64 1.67 12.63
C LEU A 213 -1.87 2.27 11.44
N LEU A 214 -0.96 3.20 11.70
CA LEU A 214 0.06 3.66 10.75
C LEU A 214 1.37 2.92 11.01
N VAL A 215 1.95 2.35 9.95
CA VAL A 215 3.28 1.73 9.99
C VAL A 215 4.24 2.57 9.16
N VAL A 216 5.30 3.07 9.78
CA VAL A 216 6.44 3.70 9.12
C VAL A 216 7.53 2.65 8.97
N ASN A 217 7.65 2.11 7.76
CA ASN A 217 8.50 0.96 7.44
C ASN A 217 9.89 1.38 6.96
N LYS A 218 10.80 0.41 6.87
CA LYS A 218 12.18 0.56 6.38
C LYS A 218 13.00 1.58 7.16
N THR A 219 12.81 1.67 8.47
CA THR A 219 13.49 2.64 9.33
C THR A 219 15.02 2.50 9.29
N ASP A 220 15.53 1.33 8.95
CA ASP A 220 16.94 1.06 8.68
C ASP A 220 17.52 1.89 7.52
N LEU A 221 16.68 2.33 6.58
CA LEU A 221 17.09 3.16 5.46
C LEU A 221 17.11 4.66 5.77
N ALA A 222 16.52 5.10 6.88
CA ALA A 222 16.41 6.52 7.22
C ALA A 222 17.73 7.31 7.11
N PRO A 223 18.89 6.80 7.61
CA PRO A 223 20.18 7.51 7.46
C PRO A 223 20.64 7.66 6.01
N TYR A 224 20.27 6.74 5.13
CA TYR A 224 20.69 6.73 3.72
C TYR A 224 19.82 7.62 2.82
N VAL A 225 18.58 7.85 3.21
CA VAL A 225 17.63 8.69 2.45
C VAL A 225 17.43 10.07 3.08
N GLY A 226 18.12 10.35 4.19
CA GLY A 226 18.07 11.64 4.88
C GLY A 226 16.75 11.92 5.60
N SER A 227 16.00 10.88 5.97
CA SER A 227 14.74 11.02 6.68
C SER A 227 14.93 11.10 8.18
N ASP A 228 14.27 12.08 8.81
CA ASP A 228 14.28 12.29 10.26
C ASP A 228 13.11 11.54 10.92
N LEU A 229 13.42 10.42 11.59
CA LEU A 229 12.42 9.61 12.28
C LEU A 229 11.72 10.34 13.42
N ALA A 230 12.44 11.23 14.14
CA ALA A 230 11.84 12.00 15.23
C ALA A 230 10.82 13.00 14.71
N ARG A 231 11.14 13.64 13.58
CA ARG A 231 10.21 14.52 12.85
C ARG A 231 8.98 13.75 12.35
N MET A 232 9.20 12.59 11.71
CA MET A 232 8.09 11.74 11.24
C MET A 232 7.17 11.33 12.40
N ALA A 233 7.74 11.01 13.58
CA ALA A 233 6.95 10.65 14.76
C ALA A 233 6.13 11.83 15.29
N ALA A 234 6.72 13.02 15.37
CA ALA A 234 6.04 14.24 15.80
C ALA A 234 4.90 14.62 14.83
N ASP A 235 5.18 14.60 13.54
CA ASP A 235 4.20 14.91 12.50
C ASP A 235 3.07 13.86 12.44
N ALA A 236 3.39 12.59 12.59
CA ALA A 236 2.39 11.51 12.65
C ALA A 236 1.47 11.67 13.88
N LYS A 237 2.03 11.98 15.05
CA LYS A 237 1.24 12.25 16.26
C LYS A 237 0.34 13.47 16.08
N ALA A 238 0.85 14.55 15.50
CA ALA A 238 0.06 15.75 15.23
C ALA A 238 -1.12 15.48 14.26
N ALA A 239 -0.89 14.65 13.22
CA ALA A 239 -1.90 14.34 12.21
C ALA A 239 -2.94 13.30 12.68
N ARG A 240 -2.58 12.40 13.62
CA ARG A 240 -3.37 11.22 14.01
C ARG A 240 -3.91 11.27 15.44
N GLY A 241 -3.45 12.21 16.25
CA GLY A 241 -3.82 12.27 17.68
C GLY A 241 -3.40 11.00 18.43
N GLU A 242 -4.36 10.28 19.00
CA GLU A 242 -4.11 9.06 19.80
C GLU A 242 -4.08 7.75 18.96
N LEU A 243 -4.30 7.84 17.65
CA LEU A 243 -4.22 6.65 16.80
C LEU A 243 -2.76 6.15 16.73
N PRO A 244 -2.54 4.82 16.89
CA PRO A 244 -1.20 4.25 17.03
C PRO A 244 -0.35 4.40 15.77
N VAL A 245 0.96 4.57 15.99
CA VAL A 245 1.99 4.61 14.96
C VAL A 245 3.10 3.66 15.36
N VAL A 246 3.51 2.77 14.45
CA VAL A 246 4.63 1.84 14.66
C VAL A 246 5.73 2.15 13.66
N PHE A 247 6.96 2.27 14.15
CA PHE A 247 8.16 2.38 13.34
C PHE A 247 8.84 1.02 13.26
N GLN A 248 8.97 0.46 12.04
CA GLN A 248 9.54 -0.87 11.87
C GLN A 248 10.63 -0.94 10.80
N SER A 249 11.49 -1.95 10.92
CA SER A 249 12.31 -2.48 9.85
C SER A 249 12.17 -4.00 9.81
N LEU A 250 11.81 -4.55 8.67
CA LEU A 250 11.64 -6.00 8.51
C LEU A 250 12.97 -6.75 8.34
N ARG A 251 14.10 -6.04 8.42
CA ARG A 251 15.45 -6.65 8.33
C ARG A 251 15.96 -7.19 9.67
N GLY A 252 15.28 -6.91 10.79
CA GLY A 252 15.65 -7.38 12.12
C GLY A 252 14.68 -8.42 12.68
N GLU A 253 15.09 -9.17 13.69
CA GLU A 253 14.27 -10.21 14.33
C GLU A 253 13.00 -9.65 14.99
N THR A 254 13.01 -8.40 15.43
CA THR A 254 11.87 -7.73 16.09
C THR A 254 10.96 -6.97 15.13
N GLY A 255 11.29 -6.98 13.82
CA GLY A 255 10.74 -6.07 12.83
C GLY A 255 9.23 -5.99 12.73
N VAL A 256 8.49 -7.08 12.98
CA VAL A 256 7.02 -7.11 12.88
C VAL A 256 6.33 -7.28 14.23
N ALA A 257 7.08 -7.41 15.31
CA ALA A 257 6.56 -7.82 16.63
C ALA A 257 5.46 -6.87 17.16
N GLU A 258 5.64 -5.55 17.04
CA GLU A 258 4.65 -4.56 17.48
C GLU A 258 3.39 -4.60 16.63
N VAL A 259 3.53 -4.72 15.30
CA VAL A 259 2.39 -4.84 14.39
C VAL A 259 1.64 -6.15 14.63
N ALA A 260 2.35 -7.26 14.83
CA ALA A 260 1.74 -8.54 15.19
C ALA A 260 1.02 -8.48 16.56
N GLY A 261 1.60 -7.79 17.53
CA GLY A 261 0.97 -7.51 18.83
C GLY A 261 -0.35 -6.75 18.68
N TRP A 262 -0.36 -5.71 17.82
CA TRP A 262 -1.58 -4.97 17.51
C TRP A 262 -2.64 -5.86 16.82
N VAL A 263 -2.24 -6.72 15.88
CA VAL A 263 -3.16 -7.67 15.22
C VAL A 263 -3.77 -8.63 16.23
N ARG A 264 -2.96 -9.20 17.16
CA ARG A 264 -3.48 -10.05 18.26
C ARG A 264 -4.51 -9.33 19.13
N GLN A 265 -4.27 -8.06 19.46
CA GLN A 265 -5.22 -7.25 20.22
C GLN A 265 -6.54 -7.05 19.45
N ARG A 266 -6.48 -6.81 18.14
CA ARG A 266 -7.69 -6.68 17.30
C ARG A 266 -8.45 -8.00 17.22
N HIS A 267 -7.75 -9.10 17.02
CA HIS A 267 -8.37 -10.44 17.04
C HIS A 267 -9.04 -10.74 18.40
N ALA A 268 -8.35 -10.50 19.51
CA ALA A 268 -8.91 -10.71 20.84
C ALA A 268 -10.15 -9.83 21.10
N ALA A 269 -10.10 -8.55 20.70
CA ALA A 269 -11.25 -7.65 20.81
C ALA A 269 -12.41 -8.08 19.89
N TRP A 270 -12.12 -8.67 18.74
CA TRP A 270 -13.12 -9.22 17.83
C TRP A 270 -13.80 -10.45 18.43
N THR A 271 -13.03 -11.37 18.97
CA THR A 271 -13.55 -12.58 19.62
C THR A 271 -14.34 -12.30 20.90
N ALA A 272 -14.04 -11.21 21.60
CA ALA A 272 -14.78 -10.79 22.80
C ALA A 272 -16.13 -10.12 22.52
N ARG A 273 -16.47 -9.79 21.28
CA ARG A 273 -17.76 -9.22 20.86
C ARG A 273 -18.86 -10.29 20.71
N ALA A 274 -18.89 -11.29 21.55
CA ALA A 274 -19.88 -12.37 21.51
C ALA A 274 -21.27 -11.91 21.96
#